data_860e9a723b9c8ba0d6e9c9e651d4860d
#
_entry.id   860e9a723b9c8ba0d6e9c9e651d4860d
#
_cell.length_a   1.000
_cell.length_b   1.000
_cell.length_c   1.000
_cell.angle_alpha   90.00
_cell.angle_beta   90.00
_cell.angle_gamma   90.00
#
_symmetry.space_group_name_H-M   'P 1'
#
loop_
_entity.id
_entity.type
_entity.pdbx_description
1 polymer ?
#
loop_
_entity_poly.entity_id
_entity_poly.type
_entity_poly.pdbx_seq_one_letter_code
_entity_poly.pdbx_strand_id
1 'polypeptide(L)'
;MLITKSFINVFYFPKRMSEPYKRSRTYRRLQIKVPGNRVVTHYVKRKPSKAKCGNCRALLKGVPRERPLKTSHLPKTKKRPERPYGGNLCSQCTRELIIERSRFQ
;
A
#
# COMPACT_ATOMS: atom_id res chain seq x y z
N MET A 1 -51.15 -1.76 -44.80
CA MET A 1 -50.49 -2.44 -43.66
C MET A 1 -49.31 -1.61 -43.26
N LEU A 2 -49.46 -0.74 -42.26
CA LEU A 2 -48.43 0.20 -41.81
C LEU A 2 -47.74 -0.38 -40.58
N ILE A 3 -46.47 -0.75 -40.73
CA ILE A 3 -45.64 -1.24 -39.62
C ILE A 3 -45.07 -0.02 -38.91
N THR A 4 -45.61 0.29 -37.75
CA THR A 4 -45.09 1.31 -36.84
C THR A 4 -43.78 0.82 -36.22
N LYS A 5 -42.66 1.36 -36.65
CA LYS A 5 -41.35 1.17 -35.97
C LYS A 5 -41.38 1.91 -34.64
N SER A 6 -41.49 1.16 -33.55
CA SER A 6 -41.27 1.66 -32.19
C SER A 6 -39.86 2.14 -32.07
N PHE A 7 -39.66 3.46 -31.96
CA PHE A 7 -38.39 4.08 -31.57
C PHE A 7 -38.16 3.77 -30.08
N ILE A 8 -37.39 2.76 -29.81
CA ILE A 8 -36.81 2.56 -28.48
C ILE A 8 -35.73 3.65 -28.30
N ASN A 9 -36.11 4.75 -27.66
CA ASN A 9 -35.20 5.75 -27.17
C ASN A 9 -34.32 5.08 -26.09
N VAL A 10 -33.21 4.48 -26.52
CA VAL A 10 -32.13 4.14 -25.61
C VAL A 10 -31.56 5.48 -25.13
N PHE A 11 -31.98 5.89 -23.93
CA PHE A 11 -31.31 6.99 -23.22
C PHE A 11 -29.84 6.61 -23.03
N TYR A 12 -29.03 7.02 -23.99
CA TYR A 12 -27.56 6.98 -23.86
C TYR A 12 -27.18 8.02 -22.80
N PHE A 13 -27.18 7.60 -21.53
CA PHE A 13 -26.57 8.37 -20.48
C PHE A 13 -25.07 8.49 -20.81
N PRO A 14 -24.56 9.68 -21.12
CA PRO A 14 -23.13 9.85 -21.35
C PRO A 14 -22.43 9.39 -20.08
N LYS A 15 -21.62 8.35 -20.21
CA LYS A 15 -20.80 7.81 -19.13
C LYS A 15 -20.00 8.97 -18.55
N ARG A 16 -20.45 9.54 -17.42
CA ARG A 16 -19.82 10.68 -16.76
C ARG A 16 -18.33 10.38 -16.68
N MET A 17 -17.53 11.14 -17.42
CA MET A 17 -16.08 10.96 -17.41
C MET A 17 -15.63 11.11 -15.97
N SER A 18 -15.00 10.06 -15.44
CA SER A 18 -14.50 10.07 -14.06
C SER A 18 -13.47 11.19 -13.89
N GLU A 19 -13.50 11.84 -12.74
CA GLU A 19 -12.55 12.89 -12.38
C GLU A 19 -11.10 12.42 -12.60
N PRO A 20 -10.15 13.30 -12.98
CA PRO A 20 -8.78 12.92 -13.35
C PRO A 20 -8.08 12.02 -12.32
N TYR A 21 -8.24 12.29 -11.03
CA TYR A 21 -7.63 11.47 -9.96
C TYR A 21 -8.26 10.06 -9.85
N LYS A 22 -9.49 9.86 -10.32
CA LYS A 22 -10.17 8.57 -10.36
C LYS A 22 -9.76 7.71 -11.54
N ARG A 23 -9.18 8.29 -12.59
CA ARG A 23 -8.71 7.57 -13.78
C ARG A 23 -7.39 6.85 -13.51
N SER A 24 -6.55 7.39 -12.64
CA SER A 24 -5.26 6.80 -12.28
C SER A 24 -5.43 5.50 -11.49
N ARG A 25 -4.56 4.51 -11.75
CA ARG A 25 -4.46 3.28 -10.95
C ARG A 25 -3.52 3.41 -9.76
N THR A 26 -2.97 4.59 -9.51
CA THR A 26 -2.07 4.87 -8.39
C THR A 26 -2.73 4.67 -7.03
N TYR A 27 -4.02 5.02 -6.94
CA TYR A 27 -4.81 4.81 -5.73
C TYR A 27 -5.39 3.40 -5.67
N ARG A 28 -5.43 2.83 -4.47
CA ARG A 28 -6.18 1.61 -4.18
C ARG A 28 -7.67 1.96 -4.12
N ARG A 29 -8.49 1.25 -4.85
CA ARG A 29 -9.95 1.38 -4.85
C ARG A 29 -10.52 0.42 -3.80
N LEU A 30 -11.31 0.95 -2.88
CA LEU A 30 -12.02 0.19 -1.85
C LEU A 30 -13.51 0.43 -2.02
N GLN A 31 -14.27 -0.64 -2.19
CA GLN A 31 -15.72 -0.58 -2.20
C GLN A 31 -16.21 -0.72 -0.76
N ILE A 32 -16.92 0.29 -0.27
CA ILE A 32 -17.44 0.35 1.10
C ILE A 32 -18.94 0.52 1.04
N LYS A 33 -19.64 -0.37 1.75
CA LYS A 33 -21.10 -0.26 1.92
C LYS A 33 -21.39 0.86 2.91
N VAL A 34 -22.18 1.83 2.49
CA VAL A 34 -22.56 2.98 3.32
C VAL A 34 -24.04 2.90 3.71
N PRO A 35 -24.49 3.62 4.75
CA PRO A 35 -25.91 3.73 5.08
C PRO A 35 -26.73 4.10 3.85
N GLY A 36 -27.95 3.53 3.74
CA GLY A 36 -28.78 3.63 2.53
C GLY A 36 -28.58 2.51 1.52
N ASN A 37 -27.93 1.40 1.92
CA ASN A 37 -27.74 0.17 1.13
C ASN A 37 -27.04 0.38 -0.24
N ARG A 38 -26.18 1.38 -0.33
CA ARG A 38 -25.40 1.70 -1.53
C ARG A 38 -23.90 1.44 -1.30
N VAL A 39 -23.19 1.11 -2.38
CA VAL A 39 -21.74 0.89 -2.34
C VAL A 39 -21.04 2.10 -2.96
N VAL A 40 -20.08 2.66 -2.20
CA VAL A 40 -19.26 3.79 -2.64
C VAL A 40 -17.81 3.35 -2.78
N THR A 41 -17.14 3.83 -3.83
CA THR A 41 -15.70 3.54 -4.04
C THR A 41 -14.85 4.62 -3.40
N HIS A 42 -14.04 4.23 -2.41
CA HIS A 42 -13.03 5.08 -1.79
C HIS A 42 -11.68 4.90 -2.45
N TYR A 43 -10.95 6.01 -2.64
CA TYR A 43 -9.62 6.05 -3.25
C TYR A 43 -8.58 6.32 -2.18
N VAL A 44 -7.79 5.31 -1.83
CA VAL A 44 -6.80 5.39 -0.76
C VAL A 44 -5.38 5.29 -1.32
N LYS A 45 -4.47 6.14 -0.84
CA LYS A 45 -3.05 6.08 -1.23
C LYS A 45 -2.45 4.74 -0.80
N ARG A 46 -1.75 4.06 -1.71
CA ARG A 46 -1.09 2.78 -1.43
C ARG A 46 0.04 2.96 -0.43
N LYS A 47 0.16 2.05 0.52
CA LYS A 47 1.33 1.95 1.39
C LYS A 47 2.47 1.21 0.68
N PRO A 48 3.74 1.54 0.95
CA PRO A 48 4.89 0.82 0.40
C PRO A 48 4.90 -0.65 0.84
N SER A 49 5.74 -1.48 0.24
CA SER A 49 5.97 -2.85 0.69
C SER A 49 6.58 -2.87 2.10
N LYS A 50 6.48 -4.00 2.78
CA LYS A 50 7.16 -4.19 4.07
C LYS A 50 8.67 -4.16 3.87
N ALA A 51 9.41 -3.63 4.85
CA ALA A 51 10.86 -3.64 4.84
C ALA A 51 11.41 -5.07 4.85
N LYS A 52 12.48 -5.30 4.10
CA LYS A 52 13.16 -6.58 3.97
C LYS A 52 14.60 -6.48 4.41
N CYS A 53 15.13 -7.57 4.96
CA CYS A 53 16.54 -7.68 5.35
C CYS A 53 17.46 -7.48 4.15
N GLY A 54 18.54 -6.76 4.32
CA GLY A 54 19.53 -6.52 3.27
C GLY A 54 20.27 -7.79 2.81
N ASN A 55 20.45 -8.77 3.70
CA ASN A 55 21.13 -10.03 3.40
C ASN A 55 20.14 -11.13 2.97
N CYS A 56 19.33 -11.66 3.87
CA CYS A 56 18.46 -12.80 3.61
C CYS A 56 17.10 -12.47 3.00
N ARG A 57 16.79 -11.18 2.78
CA ARG A 57 15.50 -10.70 2.22
C ARG A 57 14.25 -11.04 3.05
N ALA A 58 14.40 -11.62 4.23
CA ALA A 58 13.31 -11.87 5.15
C ALA A 58 12.62 -10.56 5.59
N LEU A 59 11.34 -10.64 5.92
CA LEU A 59 10.59 -9.48 6.39
C LEU A 59 11.14 -9.00 7.74
N LEU A 60 11.45 -7.71 7.85
CA LEU A 60 11.92 -7.11 9.08
C LEU A 60 10.77 -6.94 10.07
N LYS A 61 10.98 -7.43 11.29
CA LYS A 61 10.10 -7.20 12.45
C LYS A 61 10.48 -5.88 13.12
N GLY A 62 9.50 -5.17 13.69
CA GLY A 62 9.75 -3.91 14.40
C GLY A 62 9.94 -2.68 13.49
N VAL A 63 9.70 -2.81 12.19
CA VAL A 63 9.72 -1.69 11.24
C VAL A 63 8.29 -1.39 10.78
N PRO A 64 7.76 -0.18 11.03
CA PRO A 64 6.40 0.17 10.67
C PRO A 64 6.23 0.27 9.15
N ARG A 65 5.07 -0.13 8.67
CA ARG A 65 4.68 -0.01 7.27
C ARG A 65 3.82 1.23 7.07
N GLU A 66 4.45 2.37 6.91
CA GLU A 66 3.76 3.63 6.69
C GLU A 66 4.29 4.34 5.44
N ARG A 67 3.60 5.40 5.00
CA ARG A 67 4.08 6.22 3.88
C ARG A 67 5.33 7.02 4.30
N PRO A 68 6.24 7.36 3.34
CA PRO A 68 7.50 8.03 3.62
C PRO A 68 7.36 9.27 4.51
N LEU A 69 6.43 10.15 4.22
CA LEU A 69 6.18 11.36 5.03
C LEU A 69 5.82 11.01 6.48
N LYS A 70 4.93 10.03 6.71
CA LYS A 70 4.56 9.62 8.05
C LYS A 70 5.71 8.93 8.77
N THR A 71 6.49 8.12 8.05
CA THR A 71 7.70 7.48 8.60
C THR A 71 8.76 8.51 8.97
N SER A 72 8.94 9.58 8.19
CA SER A 72 9.91 10.62 8.50
C SER A 72 9.63 11.33 9.83
N HIS A 73 8.35 11.57 10.15
CA HIS A 73 7.92 12.22 11.40
C HIS A 73 7.93 11.31 12.64
N LEU A 74 8.06 9.98 12.47
CA LEU A 74 8.15 9.08 13.61
C LEU A 74 9.50 9.24 14.34
N PRO A 75 9.53 9.14 15.68
CA PRO A 75 10.80 9.09 16.42
C PRO A 75 11.61 7.85 16.04
N LYS A 76 12.91 7.92 16.23
CA LYS A 76 13.86 6.87 15.83
C LYS A 76 13.53 5.50 16.44
N THR A 77 13.18 5.49 17.72
CA THR A 77 12.80 4.28 18.47
C THR A 77 11.58 3.57 17.88
N LYS A 78 10.66 4.31 17.26
CA LYS A 78 9.47 3.75 16.61
C LYS A 78 9.69 3.35 15.14
N LYS A 79 10.81 3.76 14.53
CA LYS A 79 11.14 3.44 13.13
C LYS A 79 11.88 2.12 12.98
N ARG A 80 12.69 1.73 13.96
CA ARG A 80 13.59 0.58 13.90
C ARG A 80 13.83 -0.03 15.26
N PRO A 81 14.16 -1.34 15.34
CA PRO A 81 14.58 -1.97 16.58
C PRO A 81 15.88 -1.36 17.11
N GLU A 82 16.01 -1.25 18.44
CA GLU A 82 17.23 -0.82 19.13
C GLU A 82 18.22 -1.97 19.23
N ARG A 83 18.91 -2.26 18.15
CA ARG A 83 20.05 -3.15 18.10
C ARG A 83 20.98 -2.71 16.97
N PRO A 84 22.26 -3.11 16.98
CA PRO A 84 23.15 -2.86 15.85
C PRO A 84 22.52 -3.33 14.54
N TYR A 85 22.63 -2.48 13.50
CA TYR A 85 22.00 -2.72 12.17
C TYR A 85 20.48 -2.90 12.19
N GLY A 86 19.81 -2.42 13.25
CA GLY A 86 18.33 -2.44 13.34
C GLY A 86 17.69 -1.66 12.19
N GLY A 87 16.65 -2.25 11.59
CA GLY A 87 15.97 -1.68 10.42
C GLY A 87 16.61 -2.04 9.07
N ASN A 88 17.85 -2.55 9.04
CA ASN A 88 18.56 -3.00 7.84
C ASN A 88 18.71 -4.53 7.81
N LEU A 89 19.19 -5.12 8.90
CA LEU A 89 19.38 -6.55 9.04
C LEU A 89 18.33 -7.17 9.98
N CYS A 90 17.96 -8.43 9.74
CA CYS A 90 17.15 -9.21 10.67
C CYS A 90 18.01 -9.66 11.87
N SER A 91 17.36 -10.12 12.94
CA SER A 91 18.07 -10.57 14.16
C SER A 91 19.07 -11.69 13.91
N GLN A 92 18.75 -12.62 13.02
CA GLN A 92 19.61 -13.74 12.67
C GLN A 92 20.87 -13.26 11.94
N CYS A 93 20.73 -12.51 10.85
CA CYS A 93 21.88 -12.00 10.09
C CYS A 93 22.74 -11.03 10.91
N THR A 94 22.16 -10.26 11.83
CA THR A 94 22.94 -9.42 12.76
C THR A 94 23.79 -10.27 13.70
N ARG A 95 23.21 -11.36 14.24
CA ARG A 95 23.94 -12.30 15.11
C ARG A 95 25.10 -12.96 14.37
N GLU A 96 24.85 -13.49 13.19
CA GLU A 96 25.88 -14.09 12.34
C GLU A 96 27.02 -13.13 12.06
N LEU A 97 26.71 -11.89 11.69
CA LEU A 97 27.71 -10.85 11.41
C LEU A 97 28.54 -10.50 12.65
N ILE A 98 27.95 -10.44 13.85
CA ILE A 98 28.69 -10.16 15.08
C ILE A 98 29.61 -11.33 15.46
N ILE A 99 29.11 -12.56 15.32
CA ILE A 99 29.94 -13.78 15.56
C ILE A 99 31.12 -13.82 14.60
N GLU A 100 30.89 -13.56 13.33
CA GLU A 100 31.96 -13.53 12.33
C GLU A 100 33.01 -12.50 12.68
N ARG A 101 32.62 -11.27 13.02
CA ARG A 101 33.57 -10.22 13.44
C ARG A 101 34.37 -10.59 14.68
N SER A 102 33.76 -11.24 15.68
CA SER A 102 34.48 -11.65 16.89
C SER A 102 35.47 -12.77 16.69
N ARG A 103 35.36 -13.53 15.59
CA ARG A 103 36.30 -14.59 15.22
C ARG A 103 37.58 -14.05 14.55
N PHE A 104 37.50 -12.85 13.99
CA PHE A 104 38.61 -12.21 13.27
C PHE A 104 39.33 -11.11 14.09
N GLN A 105 38.95 -10.92 15.35
CA GLN A 105 39.67 -10.10 16.32
C GLN A 105 40.59 -10.98 17.16
#